data_64892ca7f2e9e97d4d2e279aab1ba039
#
_entry.id   64892ca7f2e9e97d4d2e279aab1ba039
#
_cell.length_a   1.000
_cell.length_b   1.000
_cell.length_c   1.000
_cell.angle_alpha   90.00
_cell.angle_beta   90.00
_cell.angle_gamma   90.00
#
_symmetry.space_group_name_H-M   'P 1'
#
loop_
_entity.id
_entity.type
_entity.pdbx_description
1 polymer ?
#
loop_
_entity_poly.entity_id
_entity_poly.type
_entity_poly.pdbx_seq_one_letter_code
_entity_poly.pdbx_strand_id
1 'polypeptide(L)'
;MRDMRKASDLHHASVTAMFGATCSNAKAYALERVREGYQRPAPRAGILVGGEGVLAALKLGVHLAWRAGRIGDHDAVVGRALAHVLAGGSLPHQAMVSEQYLLDLERESFLKLCGERKTLERIQHTLKTGKPLRN
;
A
#
# COMPACT_ATOMS: atom_id res chain seq x y z
N MET A 1 21.01 15.27 16.16
CA MET A 1 19.64 15.75 15.88
C MET A 1 19.53 16.72 14.68
N ARG A 2 20.61 17.33 14.19
CA ARG A 2 20.65 18.20 12.99
C ARG A 2 20.73 17.45 11.66
N ASP A 3 21.27 16.23 11.61
CA ASP A 3 21.46 15.48 10.35
C ASP A 3 20.19 14.81 9.82
N MET A 4 19.26 14.40 10.68
CA MET A 4 18.02 13.76 10.24
C MET A 4 17.05 14.74 9.55
N ARG A 5 17.07 16.02 9.93
CA ARG A 5 16.25 17.06 9.25
C ARG A 5 16.77 17.36 7.86
N LYS A 6 18.09 17.43 7.68
CA LYS A 6 18.71 17.63 6.36
C LYS A 6 18.42 16.50 5.38
N ALA A 7 18.40 15.25 5.85
CA ALA A 7 18.06 14.09 5.02
C ALA A 7 16.57 14.10 4.63
N SER A 8 15.68 14.49 5.54
CA SER A 8 14.23 14.65 5.26
C SER A 8 13.98 15.78 4.27
N ASP A 9 14.64 16.91 4.41
CA ASP A 9 14.47 18.09 3.54
C ASP A 9 15.02 17.82 2.13
N LEU A 10 16.13 17.09 2.01
CA LEU A 10 16.67 16.63 0.74
C LEU A 10 15.74 15.62 0.05
N HIS A 11 15.08 14.74 0.83
CA HIS A 11 14.12 13.79 0.29
C HIS A 11 12.84 14.47 -0.19
N HIS A 12 12.32 15.44 0.57
CA HIS A 12 11.16 16.25 0.17
C HIS A 12 11.45 17.15 -1.03
N ALA A 13 12.62 17.80 -1.08
CA ALA A 13 13.02 18.60 -2.23
C ALA A 13 13.21 17.74 -3.49
N SER A 14 13.75 16.53 -3.36
CA SER A 14 13.91 15.55 -4.43
C SER A 14 12.55 15.05 -4.95
N VAL A 15 11.61 14.76 -4.07
CA VAL A 15 10.24 14.31 -4.42
C VAL A 15 9.47 15.45 -5.09
N THR A 16 9.55 16.67 -4.57
CA THR A 16 8.85 17.84 -5.16
C THR A 16 9.43 18.22 -6.51
N ALA A 17 10.76 18.17 -6.68
CA ALA A 17 11.42 18.36 -7.97
C ALA A 17 11.05 17.24 -8.97
N MET A 18 10.85 16.01 -8.50
CA MET A 18 10.45 14.88 -9.32
C MET A 18 9.00 14.99 -9.82
N PHE A 19 8.08 15.52 -9.01
CA PHE A 19 6.70 15.81 -9.43
C PHE A 19 6.57 17.06 -10.31
N GLY A 20 7.49 18.02 -10.21
CA GLY A 20 7.59 19.18 -11.09
C GLY A 20 8.36 18.90 -12.39
N ALA A 21 8.99 17.74 -12.52
CA ALA A 21 9.77 17.36 -13.69
C ALA A 21 8.83 16.89 -14.82
N THR A 22 9.00 17.46 -16.00
CA THR A 22 8.34 16.98 -17.21
C THR A 22 8.72 15.51 -17.51
N CYS A 23 7.90 14.78 -18.27
CA CYS A 23 8.16 13.40 -18.68
C CYS A 23 9.56 13.18 -19.29
N SER A 24 10.16 14.23 -19.88
CA SER A 24 11.52 14.22 -20.40
C SER A 24 12.58 14.00 -19.33
N ASN A 25 12.43 14.59 -18.13
CA ASN A 25 13.36 14.41 -17.03
C ASN A 25 13.26 13.01 -16.42
N ALA A 26 12.05 12.45 -16.30
CA ALA A 26 11.84 11.10 -15.84
C ALA A 26 12.50 10.07 -16.78
N LYS A 27 12.37 10.28 -18.10
CA LYS A 27 13.03 9.45 -19.14
C LYS A 27 14.54 9.56 -19.04
N ALA A 28 15.07 10.78 -18.94
CA ALA A 28 16.52 11.01 -18.80
C ALA A 28 17.09 10.30 -17.56
N TYR A 29 16.43 10.45 -16.42
CA TYR A 29 16.80 9.76 -15.18
C TYR A 29 16.77 8.23 -15.31
N ALA A 30 15.72 7.69 -15.93
CA ALA A 30 15.62 6.24 -16.13
C ALA A 30 16.76 5.72 -17.04
N LEU A 31 17.10 6.44 -18.11
CA LEU A 31 18.21 6.09 -19.00
C LEU A 31 19.57 6.18 -18.29
N GLU A 32 19.76 7.16 -17.42
CA GLU A 32 20.96 7.29 -16.60
C GLU A 32 21.12 6.11 -15.64
N ARG A 33 20.04 5.71 -14.96
CA ARG A 33 20.04 4.52 -14.10
C ARG A 33 20.44 3.25 -14.86
N VAL A 34 19.91 3.07 -16.08
CA VAL A 34 20.28 1.94 -16.93
C VAL A 34 21.76 1.99 -17.30
N ARG A 35 22.30 3.17 -17.64
CA ARG A 35 23.73 3.35 -17.96
C ARG A 35 24.64 3.07 -16.77
N GLU A 36 24.18 3.39 -15.56
CA GLU A 36 24.88 3.09 -14.29
C GLU A 36 24.79 1.61 -13.90
N GLY A 37 24.17 0.78 -14.73
CA GLY A 37 24.07 -0.67 -14.49
C GLY A 37 22.94 -1.07 -13.55
N TYR A 38 21.88 -0.26 -13.42
CA TYR A 38 20.70 -0.64 -12.64
C TYR A 38 20.16 -1.98 -13.08
N GLN A 39 20.07 -2.90 -12.15
CA GLN A 39 19.38 -4.17 -12.31
C GLN A 39 18.16 -4.21 -11.41
N ARG A 40 17.04 -4.66 -11.98
CA ARG A 40 15.82 -4.87 -11.21
C ARG A 40 16.09 -5.87 -10.09
N PRO A 41 15.73 -5.58 -8.82
CA PRO A 41 15.79 -6.56 -7.76
C PRO A 41 15.03 -7.84 -8.14
N ALA A 42 15.59 -8.99 -7.81
CA ALA A 42 14.88 -10.26 -8.00
C ALA A 42 13.60 -10.28 -7.16
N PRO A 43 12.46 -10.69 -7.73
CA PRO A 43 11.23 -10.84 -6.96
C PRO A 43 11.45 -11.77 -5.77
N ARG A 44 10.90 -11.40 -4.62
CA ARG A 44 11.00 -12.24 -3.43
C ARG A 44 10.15 -13.50 -3.61
N ALA A 45 10.80 -14.63 -3.42
CA ALA A 45 10.13 -15.93 -3.32
C ALA A 45 10.09 -16.37 -1.85
N GLY A 46 9.09 -17.18 -1.50
CA GLY A 46 9.03 -17.76 -0.16
C GLY A 46 8.66 -16.76 0.94
N ILE A 47 7.69 -15.89 0.70
CA ILE A 47 7.10 -15.02 1.73
C ILE A 47 6.12 -15.85 2.54
N LEU A 48 6.36 -15.95 3.84
CA LEU A 48 5.50 -16.70 4.74
C LEU A 48 4.22 -15.91 5.03
N VAL A 49 3.06 -16.50 4.76
CA VAL A 49 1.74 -15.97 5.09
C VAL A 49 1.01 -16.88 6.05
N GLY A 50 0.15 -16.31 6.90
CA GLY A 50 -0.41 -17.03 8.03
C GLY A 50 -1.70 -17.80 7.74
N GLY A 51 -2.30 -17.62 6.57
CA GLY A 51 -3.54 -18.28 6.18
C GLY A 51 -4.75 -17.90 7.03
N GLU A 52 -5.74 -18.79 7.08
CA GLU A 52 -7.07 -18.52 7.67
C GLU A 52 -7.02 -18.18 9.17
N GLY A 53 -6.12 -18.77 9.94
CA GLY A 53 -5.97 -18.46 11.36
C GLY A 53 -5.55 -17.01 11.61
N VAL A 54 -4.56 -16.52 10.85
CA VAL A 54 -4.13 -15.11 10.92
C VAL A 54 -5.20 -14.18 10.35
N LEU A 55 -5.88 -14.58 9.28
CA LEU A 55 -7.02 -13.83 8.73
C LEU A 55 -8.12 -13.61 9.77
N ALA A 56 -8.50 -14.66 10.50
CA ALA A 56 -9.50 -14.57 11.56
C ALA A 56 -9.07 -13.62 12.69
N ALA A 57 -7.82 -13.73 13.13
CA ALA A 57 -7.27 -12.86 14.17
C ALA A 57 -7.25 -11.37 13.74
N LEU A 58 -6.80 -11.08 12.52
CA LEU A 58 -6.79 -9.72 11.97
C LEU A 58 -8.22 -9.17 11.82
N LYS A 59 -9.17 -9.96 11.31
CA LYS A 59 -10.58 -9.56 11.20
C LYS A 59 -11.20 -9.28 12.57
N LEU A 60 -10.86 -10.08 13.59
CA LEU A 60 -11.29 -9.84 14.96
C LEU A 60 -10.73 -8.52 15.48
N GLY A 61 -9.44 -8.22 15.25
CA GLY A 61 -8.82 -6.94 15.64
C GLY A 61 -9.53 -5.75 15.00
N VAL A 62 -9.84 -5.82 13.71
CA VAL A 62 -10.62 -4.79 12.99
C VAL A 62 -12.01 -4.63 13.60
N HIS A 63 -12.70 -5.75 13.90
CA HIS A 63 -14.02 -5.73 14.52
C HIS A 63 -14.01 -5.08 15.90
N LEU A 64 -13.04 -5.41 16.76
CA LEU A 64 -12.91 -4.81 18.08
C LEU A 64 -12.60 -3.31 18.01
N ALA A 65 -11.75 -2.88 17.07
CA ALA A 65 -11.48 -1.45 16.86
C ALA A 65 -12.73 -0.68 16.41
N TRP A 66 -13.52 -1.28 15.52
CA TRP A 66 -14.79 -0.73 15.06
C TRP A 66 -15.83 -0.67 16.20
N ARG A 67 -16.01 -1.75 16.96
CA ARG A 67 -16.92 -1.79 18.12
C ARG A 67 -16.55 -0.78 19.21
N ALA A 68 -15.26 -0.52 19.38
CA ALA A 68 -14.76 0.49 20.31
C ALA A 68 -14.87 1.94 19.77
N GLY A 69 -15.43 2.16 18.58
CA GLY A 69 -15.55 3.49 17.97
C GLY A 69 -14.21 4.13 17.55
N ARG A 70 -13.14 3.34 17.49
CA ARG A 70 -11.80 3.85 17.09
C ARG A 70 -11.68 4.05 15.57
N ILE A 71 -12.44 3.30 14.79
CA ILE A 71 -12.48 3.35 13.34
C ILE A 71 -13.94 3.42 12.86
N GLY A 72 -14.17 4.08 11.72
CA GLY A 72 -15.49 4.17 11.07
C GLY A 72 -15.88 2.90 10.33
N ASP A 73 -17.13 2.85 9.84
CA ASP A 73 -17.67 1.71 9.10
C ASP A 73 -16.84 1.40 7.85
N HIS A 74 -16.46 2.41 7.10
CA HIS A 74 -15.68 2.23 5.88
C HIS A 74 -14.21 1.88 6.17
N ASP A 75 -13.65 2.36 7.28
CA ASP A 75 -12.33 1.92 7.75
C ASP A 75 -12.33 0.42 8.07
N ALA A 76 -13.42 -0.09 8.63
CA ALA A 76 -13.57 -1.52 8.89
C ALA A 76 -13.70 -2.35 7.60
N VAL A 77 -14.30 -1.79 6.53
CA VAL A 77 -14.31 -2.44 5.19
C VAL A 77 -12.89 -2.53 4.64
N VAL A 78 -12.17 -1.41 4.62
CA VAL A 78 -10.76 -1.35 4.16
C VAL A 78 -9.87 -2.25 5.01
N GLY A 79 -10.04 -2.23 6.34
CA GLY A 79 -9.27 -3.06 7.26
C GLY A 79 -9.45 -4.56 7.02
N ARG A 80 -10.66 -5.01 6.69
CA ARG A 80 -10.93 -6.42 6.33
C ARG A 80 -10.30 -6.82 4.99
N ALA A 81 -10.32 -5.92 4.00
CA ALA A 81 -9.64 -6.14 2.73
C ALA A 81 -8.11 -6.26 2.92
N LEU A 82 -7.53 -5.36 3.73
CA LEU A 82 -6.11 -5.41 4.08
C LEU A 82 -5.76 -6.70 4.84
N ALA A 83 -6.59 -7.10 5.81
CA ALA A 83 -6.40 -8.36 6.54
C ALA A 83 -6.36 -9.57 5.61
N HIS A 84 -7.19 -9.59 4.56
CA HIS A 84 -7.19 -10.64 3.55
C HIS A 84 -5.86 -10.73 2.80
N VAL A 85 -5.34 -9.60 2.34
CA VAL A 85 -4.04 -9.55 1.63
C VAL A 85 -2.89 -9.99 2.56
N LEU A 86 -2.83 -9.44 3.78
CA LEU A 86 -1.76 -9.73 4.74
C LEU A 86 -1.74 -11.19 5.19
N ALA A 87 -2.90 -11.85 5.25
CA ALA A 87 -2.99 -13.27 5.58
C ALA A 87 -2.63 -14.20 4.41
N GLY A 88 -2.46 -13.66 3.19
CA GLY A 88 -2.23 -14.45 1.99
C GLY A 88 -3.52 -14.96 1.33
N GLY A 89 -4.64 -14.25 1.51
CA GLY A 89 -5.93 -14.63 0.96
C GLY A 89 -6.66 -15.66 1.83
N SER A 90 -7.36 -16.58 1.18
CA SER A 90 -8.16 -17.64 1.85
C SER A 90 -7.40 -18.97 1.89
N LEU A 91 -6.11 -18.94 2.17
CA LEU A 91 -5.32 -20.17 2.34
C LEU A 91 -5.70 -20.86 3.65
N PRO A 92 -5.96 -22.18 3.66
CA PRO A 92 -6.42 -22.90 4.85
C PRO A 92 -5.36 -22.94 5.95
N HIS A 93 -4.09 -22.92 5.56
CA HIS A 93 -2.94 -23.01 6.48
C HIS A 93 -1.87 -22.00 6.11
N GLN A 94 -0.91 -21.83 7.00
CA GLN A 94 0.33 -21.11 6.75
C GLN A 94 1.05 -21.68 5.52
N ALA A 95 1.47 -20.81 4.61
CA ALA A 95 2.10 -21.21 3.35
C ALA A 95 3.17 -20.21 2.92
N MET A 96 4.07 -20.68 2.07
CA MET A 96 5.06 -19.84 1.40
C MET A 96 4.48 -19.41 0.05
N VAL A 97 4.44 -18.10 -0.20
CA VAL A 97 3.93 -17.52 -1.45
C VAL A 97 4.97 -16.62 -2.12
N SER A 98 4.78 -16.34 -3.40
CA SER A 98 5.59 -15.39 -4.12
C SER A 98 5.13 -13.95 -3.87
N GLU A 99 6.04 -13.00 -4.10
CA GLU A 99 5.69 -11.57 -4.09
C GLU A 99 4.57 -11.26 -5.10
N GLN A 100 4.64 -11.87 -6.29
CA GLN A 100 3.61 -11.68 -7.33
C GLN A 100 2.22 -12.14 -6.87
N TYR A 101 2.13 -13.23 -6.13
CA TYR A 101 0.87 -13.70 -5.56
C TYR A 101 0.23 -12.65 -4.62
N LEU A 102 1.05 -12.03 -3.74
CA LEU A 102 0.55 -10.98 -2.84
C LEU A 102 0.15 -9.70 -3.61
N LEU A 103 0.91 -9.32 -4.62
CA LEU A 103 0.57 -8.18 -5.48
C LEU A 103 -0.73 -8.41 -6.26
N ASP A 104 -1.01 -9.64 -6.67
CA ASP A 104 -2.26 -9.98 -7.35
C ASP A 104 -3.45 -9.92 -6.38
N LEU A 105 -3.30 -10.41 -5.14
CA LEU A 105 -4.30 -10.27 -4.07
C LEU A 105 -4.56 -8.80 -3.72
N GLU A 106 -3.50 -7.99 -3.61
CA GLU A 106 -3.60 -6.55 -3.34
C GLU A 106 -4.39 -5.86 -4.46
N ARG A 107 -4.04 -6.13 -5.72
CA ARG A 107 -4.73 -5.58 -6.88
C ARG A 107 -6.21 -5.94 -6.90
N GLU A 108 -6.54 -7.21 -6.66
CA GLU A 108 -7.93 -7.67 -6.60
C GLU A 108 -8.70 -6.97 -5.49
N SER A 109 -8.12 -6.88 -4.30
CA SER A 109 -8.71 -6.22 -3.14
C SER A 109 -8.90 -4.72 -3.39
N PHE A 110 -7.93 -4.05 -4.01
CA PHE A 110 -8.01 -2.64 -4.37
C PHE A 110 -9.09 -2.36 -5.41
N LEU A 111 -9.19 -3.19 -6.45
CA LEU A 111 -10.23 -3.05 -7.47
C LEU A 111 -11.64 -3.22 -6.88
N LYS A 112 -11.82 -4.16 -5.93
CA LYS A 112 -13.09 -4.31 -5.20
C LYS A 112 -13.41 -3.05 -4.39
N LEU A 113 -12.42 -2.49 -3.68
CA LEU A 113 -12.59 -1.25 -2.93
C LEU A 113 -12.90 -0.04 -3.83
N CYS A 114 -12.34 0.02 -5.04
CA CYS A 114 -12.68 1.06 -6.02
C CYS A 114 -14.13 1.00 -6.49
N GLY A 115 -14.83 -0.12 -6.34
CA GLY A 115 -16.27 -0.24 -6.55
C GLY A 115 -17.11 0.42 -5.43
N GLU A 116 -16.51 0.74 -4.30
CA GLU A 116 -17.18 1.36 -3.15
C GLU A 116 -17.20 2.88 -3.27
N ARG A 117 -18.41 3.50 -3.20
CA ARG A 117 -18.58 4.95 -3.31
C ARG A 117 -17.71 5.73 -2.31
N LYS A 118 -17.63 5.27 -1.05
CA LYS A 118 -16.83 5.91 -0.01
C LYS A 118 -15.32 5.85 -0.31
N THR A 119 -14.83 4.80 -0.94
CA THR A 119 -13.44 4.73 -1.41
C THR A 119 -13.17 5.78 -2.48
N LEU A 120 -14.07 5.92 -3.46
CA LEU A 120 -13.91 6.93 -4.51
C LEU A 120 -13.93 8.35 -3.95
N GLU A 121 -14.82 8.63 -2.98
CA GLU A 121 -14.86 9.90 -2.27
C GLU A 121 -13.52 10.21 -1.57
N ARG A 122 -12.91 9.22 -0.92
CA ARG A 122 -11.59 9.35 -0.28
C ARG A 122 -10.49 9.64 -1.29
N ILE A 123 -10.46 8.90 -2.39
CA ILE A 123 -9.48 9.11 -3.47
C ILE A 123 -9.61 10.52 -4.03
N GLN A 124 -10.83 10.94 -4.40
CA GLN A 124 -11.08 12.27 -4.94
C GLN A 124 -10.71 13.39 -3.95
N HIS A 125 -11.05 13.21 -2.68
CA HIS A 125 -10.71 14.19 -1.64
C HIS A 125 -9.20 14.33 -1.50
N THR A 126 -8.48 13.20 -1.43
CA THR A 126 -7.01 13.20 -1.30
C THR A 126 -6.35 13.85 -2.51
N LEU A 127 -6.81 13.54 -3.73
CA LEU A 127 -6.29 14.14 -4.95
C LEU A 127 -6.52 15.67 -5.01
N LYS A 128 -7.65 16.16 -4.47
CA LYS A 128 -7.97 17.59 -4.46
C LYS A 128 -7.28 18.38 -3.35
N THR A 129 -7.12 17.77 -2.18
CA THR A 129 -6.73 18.50 -0.97
C THR A 129 -5.37 18.09 -0.40
N GLY A 130 -4.81 16.96 -0.85
CA GLY A 130 -3.62 16.35 -0.27
C GLY A 130 -3.85 15.76 1.13
N LYS A 131 -5.10 15.72 1.61
CA LYS A 131 -5.45 15.28 2.97
C LYS A 131 -6.37 14.05 2.95
N PRO A 132 -6.25 13.13 3.93
CA PRO A 132 -7.16 11.99 4.03
C PRO A 132 -8.57 12.44 4.42
N LEU A 133 -9.59 11.78 3.85
CA LEU A 133 -11.00 11.90 4.24
C LEU A 133 -11.38 10.73 5.15
N ARG A 134 -12.10 11.02 6.24
CA ARG A 134 -12.79 10.02 7.06
C ARG A 134 -14.30 10.17 6.84
N ASN A 135 -14.95 9.15 6.27
CA ASN A 135 -16.37 9.15 5.91
C ASN A 135 -17.08 7.85 6.30
#